data_e99ee8c1b1641e4595d416431f6a462e
#
_entry.id   e99ee8c1b1641e4595d416431f6a462e
#
_cell.length_a   1.000
_cell.length_b   1.000
_cell.length_c   1.000
_cell.angle_alpha   90.00
_cell.angle_beta   90.00
_cell.angle_gamma   90.00
#
_symmetry.space_group_name_H-M   'P 1'
#
loop_
_entity.id
_entity.type
_entity.pdbx_description
1 polymer ?
#
loop_
_entity_poly.entity_id
_entity_poly.type
_entity_poly.pdbx_seq_one_letter_code
_entity_poly.pdbx_strand_id
1 'polypeptide(L)'
;MLNYNKRISQDWHIGASANFSTLENKVLSLGKNVQPITAGTYSAKFNDAATITMPGYAIGSFYGYKIDGFDSEGNFAFCDENGDGKITAEDKVVLGNGIPKFRYGLNIDLNWKDFDFTMFFNGILGSKIFNARKYDYYFTIVR
;
A
#
# COMPACT_ATOMS: atom_id res chain seq x y z
N MET A 1 -11.30 20.58 -2.88
CA MET A 1 -10.57 21.10 -4.05
C MET A 1 -10.31 22.58 -3.82
N LEU A 2 -9.07 23.03 -4.00
CA LEU A 2 -8.66 24.42 -3.86
C LEU A 2 -8.18 24.90 -5.22
N ASN A 3 -8.65 26.07 -5.65
CA ASN A 3 -8.22 26.68 -6.91
C ASN A 3 -7.76 28.12 -6.63
N TYR A 4 -6.66 28.46 -7.23
CA TYR A 4 -6.10 29.80 -7.20
C TYR A 4 -5.75 30.24 -8.61
N ASN A 5 -6.23 31.41 -9.03
CA ASN A 5 -5.90 32.01 -10.33
C ASN A 5 -5.64 33.48 -10.12
N LYS A 6 -4.49 33.94 -10.60
CA LYS A 6 -4.12 35.34 -10.49
C LYS A 6 -3.34 35.80 -11.72
N ARG A 7 -3.78 36.92 -12.28
CA ARG A 7 -3.01 37.68 -13.24
C ARG A 7 -2.13 38.66 -12.47
N ILE A 8 -0.81 38.50 -12.54
CA ILE A 8 0.15 39.30 -11.80
C ILE A 8 0.46 40.59 -12.58
N SER A 9 0.59 40.46 -13.91
CA SER A 9 0.81 41.58 -14.82
C SER A 9 0.13 41.31 -16.17
N GLN A 10 0.35 42.19 -17.17
CA GLN A 10 -0.16 41.91 -18.53
C GLN A 10 0.41 40.64 -19.13
N ASP A 11 1.67 40.34 -18.78
CA ASP A 11 2.42 39.21 -19.34
C ASP A 11 2.42 37.94 -18.46
N TRP A 12 2.00 38.05 -17.17
CA TRP A 12 2.06 36.96 -16.23
C TRP A 12 0.70 36.52 -15.72
N HIS A 13 0.40 35.23 -15.88
CA HIS A 13 -0.74 34.56 -15.28
C HIS A 13 -0.28 33.32 -14.50
N ILE A 14 -0.77 33.15 -13.28
CA ILE A 14 -0.50 31.98 -12.44
C ILE A 14 -1.82 31.33 -12.08
N GLY A 15 -1.93 30.04 -12.40
CA GLY A 15 -2.99 29.16 -11.96
C GLY A 15 -2.41 28.08 -11.03
N ALA A 16 -3.12 27.73 -9.97
CA ALA A 16 -2.82 26.57 -9.16
C ALA A 16 -4.11 25.90 -8.72
N SER A 17 -4.17 24.59 -8.81
CA SER A 17 -5.27 23.80 -8.27
C SER A 17 -4.73 22.64 -7.46
N ALA A 18 -5.33 22.41 -6.30
CA ALA A 18 -5.00 21.29 -5.43
C ALA A 18 -6.26 20.51 -5.05
N ASN A 19 -6.15 19.21 -5.04
CA ASN A 19 -7.17 18.34 -4.48
C ASN A 19 -6.51 17.33 -3.54
N PHE A 20 -7.25 16.92 -2.54
CA PHE A 20 -6.87 15.81 -1.69
C PHE A 20 -8.11 15.04 -1.26
N SER A 21 -7.94 13.77 -1.00
CA SER A 21 -8.97 12.91 -0.46
C SER A 21 -8.37 11.92 0.52
N THR A 22 -9.12 11.61 1.55
CA THR A 22 -8.82 10.55 2.50
C THR A 22 -9.81 9.41 2.33
N LEU A 23 -9.34 8.19 2.49
CA LEU A 23 -10.17 7.00 2.44
C LEU A 23 -9.83 6.10 3.62
N GLU A 24 -10.83 5.73 4.38
CA GLU A 24 -10.73 4.69 5.38
C GLU A 24 -11.62 3.52 4.96
N ASN A 25 -11.01 2.33 4.91
CA ASN A 25 -11.72 1.08 4.65
C ASN A 25 -11.50 0.14 5.83
N LYS A 26 -12.58 -0.31 6.44
CA LYS A 26 -12.55 -1.21 7.60
C LYS A 26 -13.72 -2.17 7.56
N VAL A 27 -13.43 -3.45 7.62
CA VAL A 27 -14.45 -4.49 7.77
C VAL A 27 -14.98 -4.44 9.20
N LEU A 28 -16.26 -4.24 9.36
CA LEU A 28 -16.92 -4.19 10.67
C LEU A 28 -17.33 -5.60 11.12
N SER A 29 -17.86 -6.40 10.21
CA SER A 29 -18.31 -7.76 10.49
C SER A 29 -18.35 -8.58 9.21
N LEU A 30 -18.15 -9.89 9.31
CA LEU A 30 -18.29 -10.86 8.22
C LEU A 30 -19.62 -11.63 8.29
N GLY A 31 -20.49 -11.28 9.24
CA GLY A 31 -21.72 -12.04 9.52
C GLY A 31 -21.53 -13.03 10.69
N LYS A 32 -22.64 -13.68 11.05
CA LYS A 32 -22.62 -14.65 12.16
C LYS A 32 -21.85 -15.91 11.74
N ASN A 33 -20.91 -16.35 12.58
CA ASN A 33 -20.12 -17.58 12.41
C ASN A 33 -19.26 -17.64 11.12
N VAL A 34 -18.94 -16.50 10.50
CA VAL A 34 -18.04 -16.46 9.35
C VAL A 34 -16.60 -16.27 9.83
N GLN A 35 -15.74 -17.22 9.48
CA GLN A 35 -14.31 -17.14 9.74
C GLN A 35 -13.64 -16.08 8.85
N PRO A 36 -12.46 -15.57 9.22
CA PRO A 36 -11.67 -14.72 8.34
C PRO A 36 -11.49 -15.33 6.95
N ILE A 37 -11.68 -14.52 5.91
CA ILE A 37 -11.60 -14.97 4.53
C ILE A 37 -10.20 -14.74 4.02
N THR A 38 -9.51 -15.82 3.69
CA THR A 38 -8.17 -15.75 3.06
C THR A 38 -8.29 -15.91 1.55
N ALA A 39 -7.44 -15.18 0.80
CA ALA A 39 -7.45 -15.22 -0.67
C ALA A 39 -6.08 -14.87 -1.25
N GLY A 40 -5.94 -15.04 -2.57
CA GLY A 40 -4.76 -14.61 -3.30
C GLY A 40 -3.59 -15.59 -3.22
N THR A 41 -3.82 -16.84 -3.62
CA THR A 41 -2.72 -17.78 -3.88
C THR A 41 -1.91 -17.27 -5.07
N TYR A 42 -0.70 -16.77 -4.83
CA TYR A 42 0.12 -16.11 -5.85
C TYR A 42 1.14 -17.03 -6.53
N SER A 43 1.30 -18.24 -6.05
CA SER A 43 2.17 -19.25 -6.66
C SER A 43 1.63 -20.66 -6.39
N ALA A 44 1.67 -21.53 -7.40
CA ALA A 44 1.34 -22.95 -7.25
C ALA A 44 2.33 -23.69 -6.31
N LYS A 45 3.50 -23.12 -6.07
CA LYS A 45 4.52 -23.68 -5.15
C LYS A 45 4.23 -23.39 -3.68
N PHE A 46 3.48 -22.32 -3.42
CA PHE A 46 3.17 -21.87 -2.07
C PHE A 46 1.66 -21.74 -1.96
N ASN A 47 1.02 -22.76 -1.43
CA ASN A 47 -0.42 -22.81 -1.21
C ASN A 47 -0.85 -21.90 -0.04
N ASP A 48 -0.24 -20.72 0.04
CA ASP A 48 -0.46 -19.78 1.12
C ASP A 48 -1.20 -18.55 0.60
N ALA A 49 -2.18 -18.09 1.36
CA ALA A 49 -2.95 -16.91 1.01
C ALA A 49 -2.14 -15.63 1.28
N ALA A 50 -2.07 -14.73 0.30
CA ALA A 50 -1.39 -13.45 0.42
C ALA A 50 -2.23 -12.39 1.14
N THR A 51 -3.54 -12.58 1.21
CA THR A 51 -4.47 -11.60 1.78
C THR A 51 -5.47 -12.23 2.72
N ILE A 52 -5.93 -11.42 3.68
CA ILE A 52 -6.99 -11.77 4.61
C ILE A 52 -8.04 -10.66 4.68
N THR A 53 -9.29 -11.04 4.83
CA THR A 53 -10.38 -10.14 5.15
C THR A 53 -10.96 -10.55 6.50
N MET A 54 -10.84 -9.66 7.49
CA MET A 54 -11.30 -9.91 8.85
C MET A 54 -11.76 -8.61 9.53
N PRO A 55 -12.64 -8.69 10.53
CA PRO A 55 -13.10 -7.52 11.26
C PRO A 55 -11.94 -6.73 11.87
N GLY A 56 -12.04 -5.41 11.82
CA GLY A 56 -11.01 -4.50 12.34
C GLY A 56 -9.97 -4.04 11.31
N TYR A 57 -9.85 -4.71 10.17
CA TYR A 57 -8.87 -4.41 9.12
C TYR A 57 -9.54 -4.04 7.79
N ALA A 58 -8.76 -3.50 6.87
CA ALA A 58 -9.23 -3.25 5.52
C ALA A 58 -9.49 -4.55 4.77
N ILE A 59 -10.45 -4.54 3.84
CA ILE A 59 -10.72 -5.70 2.98
C ILE A 59 -9.46 -6.06 2.18
N GLY A 60 -9.15 -7.35 2.08
CA GLY A 60 -7.99 -7.84 1.34
C GLY A 60 -6.64 -7.34 1.88
N SER A 61 -6.53 -7.19 3.20
CA SER A 61 -5.26 -6.82 3.84
C SER A 61 -4.20 -7.89 3.61
N PHE A 62 -2.96 -7.48 3.37
CA PHE A 62 -1.83 -8.40 3.24
C PHE A 62 -1.58 -9.14 4.54
N TYR A 63 -1.40 -10.44 4.44
CA TYR A 63 -1.30 -11.34 5.57
C TYR A 63 -0.10 -12.26 5.42
N GLY A 64 0.72 -12.37 6.44
CA GLY A 64 1.93 -13.19 6.39
C GLY A 64 2.83 -12.97 7.59
N TYR A 65 4.01 -13.58 7.54
CA TYR A 65 5.02 -13.46 8.58
C TYR A 65 5.73 -12.10 8.52
N LYS A 66 5.98 -11.54 9.67
CA LYS A 66 6.81 -10.35 9.82
C LYS A 66 8.27 -10.77 9.94
N ILE A 67 9.15 -10.09 9.22
CA ILE A 67 10.60 -10.33 9.26
C ILE A 67 11.19 -9.48 10.38
N ASP A 68 11.95 -10.11 11.26
CA ASP A 68 12.68 -9.46 12.37
C ASP A 68 14.17 -9.21 12.04
N GLY A 69 14.64 -9.74 10.91
CA GLY A 69 16.02 -9.56 10.46
C GLY A 69 16.54 -10.74 9.67
N PHE A 70 17.82 -11.01 9.83
CA PHE A 70 18.49 -12.16 9.25
C PHE A 70 19.14 -12.97 10.36
N ASP A 71 19.15 -14.30 10.20
CA ASP A 71 19.88 -15.20 11.08
C ASP A 71 21.40 -15.17 10.79
N SER A 72 22.16 -15.93 11.57
CA SER A 72 23.63 -16.03 11.39
C SER A 72 24.06 -16.66 10.05
N GLU A 73 23.14 -17.32 9.34
CA GLU A 73 23.38 -17.95 8.05
C GLU A 73 22.92 -17.07 6.88
N GLY A 74 22.30 -15.89 7.18
CA GLY A 74 21.80 -14.95 6.20
C GLY A 74 20.39 -15.26 5.69
N ASN A 75 19.66 -16.18 6.33
CA ASN A 75 18.25 -16.43 6.02
C ASN A 75 17.34 -15.42 6.75
N PHE A 76 16.11 -15.26 6.28
CA PHE A 76 15.13 -14.42 6.97
C PHE A 76 14.76 -15.00 8.35
N ALA A 77 14.96 -14.20 9.38
CA ALA A 77 14.43 -14.47 10.70
C ALA A 77 13.01 -13.91 10.79
N PHE A 78 12.05 -14.73 11.15
CA PHE A 78 10.66 -14.34 11.33
C PHE A 78 10.36 -14.02 12.78
N CYS A 79 9.45 -13.08 13.00
CA CYS A 79 9.01 -12.68 14.32
C CYS A 79 8.06 -13.76 14.89
N ASP A 80 8.34 -14.21 16.09
CA ASP A 80 7.44 -15.02 16.91
C ASP A 80 6.47 -14.05 17.60
N GLU A 81 5.30 -13.89 17.00
CA GLU A 81 4.31 -12.88 17.44
C GLU A 81 3.52 -13.36 18.66
N ASN A 82 3.40 -14.68 18.87
CA ASN A 82 2.71 -15.26 20.02
C ASN A 82 3.64 -15.60 21.19
N GLY A 83 4.97 -15.64 20.97
CA GLY A 83 6.00 -15.87 21.99
C GLY A 83 6.11 -17.33 22.45
N ASP A 84 5.71 -18.30 21.60
CA ASP A 84 5.76 -19.72 21.96
C ASP A 84 7.11 -20.39 21.62
N GLY A 85 8.04 -19.66 21.01
CA GLY A 85 9.37 -20.11 20.59
C GLY A 85 9.39 -20.92 19.29
N LYS A 86 8.30 -20.89 18.51
CA LYS A 86 8.18 -21.58 17.24
C LYS A 86 7.52 -20.68 16.22
N ILE A 87 7.97 -20.73 14.98
CA ILE A 87 7.32 -20.01 13.88
C ILE A 87 6.27 -20.90 13.25
N THR A 88 5.01 -20.55 13.45
CA THR A 88 3.85 -21.31 12.98
C THR A 88 2.86 -20.40 12.22
N ALA A 89 1.76 -20.96 11.72
CA ALA A 89 0.73 -20.17 11.07
C ALA A 89 0.06 -19.13 12.01
N GLU A 90 0.21 -19.30 13.33
CA GLU A 90 -0.33 -18.40 14.34
C GLU A 90 0.47 -17.09 14.45
N ASP A 91 1.71 -17.07 13.94
CA ASP A 91 2.57 -15.88 13.90
C ASP A 91 2.32 -14.99 12.70
N LYS A 92 1.39 -15.38 11.83
CA LYS A 92 1.01 -14.53 10.70
C LYS A 92 0.20 -13.33 11.17
N VAL A 93 0.56 -12.16 10.69
CA VAL A 93 -0.08 -10.90 11.04
C VAL A 93 -0.51 -10.12 9.80
N VAL A 94 -1.36 -9.13 10.01
CA VAL A 94 -1.72 -8.17 8.96
C VAL A 94 -0.56 -7.21 8.73
N LEU A 95 0.05 -7.31 7.56
CA LEU A 95 1.22 -6.52 7.15
C LEU A 95 0.85 -5.15 6.58
N GLY A 96 -0.42 -4.91 6.30
CA GLY A 96 -0.96 -3.70 5.70
C GLY A 96 -1.92 -4.00 4.57
N ASN A 97 -2.24 -3.01 3.75
CA ASN A 97 -3.18 -3.19 2.63
C ASN A 97 -2.80 -2.33 1.42
N GLY A 98 -3.39 -2.65 0.26
CA GLY A 98 -3.17 -1.93 -1.00
C GLY A 98 -4.07 -0.71 -1.19
N ILE A 99 -4.97 -0.42 -0.25
CA ILE A 99 -5.91 0.70 -0.35
C ILE A 99 -5.22 1.96 0.16
N PRO A 100 -5.02 2.99 -0.65
CA PRO A 100 -4.37 4.22 -0.21
C PRO A 100 -5.27 4.96 0.78
N LYS A 101 -4.66 5.40 1.88
CA LYS A 101 -5.35 6.23 2.89
C LYS A 101 -5.47 7.68 2.46
N PHE A 102 -4.56 8.15 1.63
CA PHE A 102 -4.48 9.54 1.20
C PHE A 102 -4.14 9.62 -0.28
N ARG A 103 -4.85 10.49 -1.00
CA ARG A 103 -4.57 10.83 -2.40
C ARG A 103 -4.49 12.34 -2.54
N TYR A 104 -3.57 12.83 -3.33
CA TYR A 104 -3.43 14.24 -3.62
C TYR A 104 -3.12 14.48 -5.09
N GLY A 105 -3.55 15.63 -5.58
CA GLY A 105 -3.21 16.16 -6.88
C GLY A 105 -2.90 17.65 -6.75
N LEU A 106 -1.87 18.10 -7.43
CA LEU A 106 -1.48 19.50 -7.55
C LEU A 106 -1.23 19.82 -9.01
N ASN A 107 -1.90 20.82 -9.52
CA ASN A 107 -1.65 21.37 -10.85
C ASN A 107 -1.18 22.81 -10.71
N ILE A 108 -0.13 23.19 -11.44
CA ILE A 108 0.42 24.54 -11.48
C ILE A 108 0.53 24.94 -12.93
N ASP A 109 -0.10 26.07 -13.29
CA ASP A 109 -0.10 26.66 -14.62
C ASP A 109 0.55 28.02 -14.55
N LEU A 110 1.58 28.23 -15.36
CA LEU A 110 2.29 29.49 -15.47
C LEU A 110 2.27 29.92 -16.94
N ASN A 111 1.70 31.10 -17.21
CA ASN A 111 1.76 31.69 -18.53
C ASN A 111 2.60 32.98 -18.45
N TRP A 112 3.55 33.08 -19.32
CA TRP A 112 4.40 34.25 -19.47
C TRP A 112 4.59 34.59 -20.93
N LYS A 113 3.97 35.69 -21.39
CA LYS A 113 3.91 36.10 -22.80
C LYS A 113 3.40 34.93 -23.65
N ASP A 114 4.27 34.42 -24.55
CA ASP A 114 3.99 33.32 -25.47
C ASP A 114 4.42 31.96 -24.91
N PHE A 115 4.87 31.89 -23.65
CA PHE A 115 5.29 30.66 -22.98
C PHE A 115 4.23 30.18 -22.00
N ASP A 116 3.83 28.93 -22.14
CA ASP A 116 2.95 28.22 -21.25
C ASP A 116 3.72 27.08 -20.56
N PHE A 117 3.64 27.01 -19.24
CA PHE A 117 4.25 25.96 -18.46
C PHE A 117 3.21 25.36 -17.51
N THR A 118 2.98 24.06 -17.65
CA THR A 118 2.07 23.31 -16.77
C THR A 118 2.82 22.21 -16.07
N MET A 119 2.67 22.14 -14.73
CA MET A 119 3.15 21.05 -13.89
C MET A 119 1.99 20.33 -13.22
N PHE A 120 2.00 19.03 -13.31
CA PHE A 120 1.01 18.18 -12.66
C PHE A 120 1.68 17.16 -11.75
N PHE A 121 1.29 17.17 -10.48
CA PHE A 121 1.72 16.20 -9.48
C PHE A 121 0.52 15.43 -8.97
N ASN A 122 0.64 14.13 -8.89
CA ASN A 122 -0.32 13.29 -8.22
C ASN A 122 0.39 12.24 -7.38
N GLY A 123 -0.23 11.84 -6.29
CA GLY A 123 0.35 10.83 -5.43
C GLY A 123 -0.67 10.16 -4.52
N ILE A 124 -0.25 9.01 -4.03
CA ILE A 124 -0.99 8.21 -3.06
C ILE A 124 -0.07 7.87 -1.89
N LEU A 125 -0.64 7.84 -0.70
CA LEU A 125 0.08 7.50 0.53
C LEU A 125 -0.71 6.48 1.34
N GLY A 126 0.02 5.69 2.15
CA GLY A 126 -0.59 4.74 3.08
C GLY A 126 -1.05 3.44 2.44
N SER A 127 -0.67 3.16 1.19
CA SER A 127 -0.85 1.86 0.55
C SER A 127 0.46 1.06 0.54
N LYS A 128 0.34 -0.26 0.58
CA LYS A 128 1.44 -1.20 0.35
C LYS A 128 1.21 -1.93 -0.97
N ILE A 129 2.28 -2.40 -1.58
CA ILE A 129 2.23 -3.18 -2.82
C ILE A 129 2.87 -4.54 -2.53
N PHE A 130 2.17 -5.61 -2.89
CA PHE A 130 2.71 -6.96 -2.86
C PHE A 130 3.57 -7.19 -4.10
N ASN A 131 4.88 -7.40 -3.89
CA ASN A 131 5.82 -7.65 -4.99
C ASN A 131 6.00 -9.16 -5.21
N ALA A 132 5.07 -9.80 -5.91
CA ALA A 132 5.10 -11.22 -6.21
C ALA A 132 6.37 -11.64 -7.00
N ARG A 133 6.87 -10.79 -7.90
CA ARG A 133 8.09 -11.07 -8.68
C ARG A 133 9.32 -11.20 -7.80
N LYS A 134 9.46 -10.30 -6.82
CA LYS A 134 10.59 -10.38 -5.88
C LYS A 134 10.57 -11.70 -5.13
N TYR A 135 9.38 -12.16 -4.75
CA TYR A 135 9.20 -13.44 -4.08
C TYR A 135 9.62 -14.61 -4.97
N ASP A 136 9.14 -14.68 -6.19
CA ASP A 136 9.47 -15.77 -7.13
C ASP A 136 10.97 -15.84 -7.44
N TYR A 137 11.63 -14.69 -7.65
CA TYR A 137 13.06 -14.63 -7.99
C TYR A 137 13.97 -15.04 -6.82
N TYR A 138 13.69 -14.56 -5.62
CA TYR A 138 14.57 -14.83 -4.47
C TYR A 138 14.46 -16.29 -3.99
N PHE A 139 13.29 -16.90 -4.09
CA PHE A 139 13.11 -18.30 -3.69
C PHE A 139 13.43 -19.32 -4.80
N THR A 140 13.64 -18.89 -6.04
CA THR A 140 14.05 -19.77 -7.15
C THR A 140 15.57 -19.91 -7.26
N ILE A 141 16.34 -18.98 -6.71
CA ILE A 141 17.81 -18.95 -6.80
C ILE A 141 18.49 -19.80 -5.71
N VAL A 142 17.77 -20.18 -4.67
CA VAL A 142 18.29 -21.05 -3.60
C VAL A 142 17.85 -22.49 -3.86
N ARG A 143 18.48 -23.15 -4.82
CA ARG A 143 18.54 -24.60 -5.01
C ARG A 143 19.93 -25.04 -5.36
#